data_f4725ef57e5c1a3cb0b0c442fba82009
#
_entry.id   f4725ef57e5c1a3cb0b0c442fba82009
#
_cell.length_a   1.000
_cell.length_b   1.000
_cell.length_c   1.000
_cell.angle_alpha   90.00
_cell.angle_beta   90.00
_cell.angle_gamma   90.00
#
_symmetry.space_group_name_H-M   'P 1'
#
loop_
_entity.id
_entity.type
_entity.pdbx_description
1 polymer ?
#
loop_
_entity_poly.entity_id
_entity_poly.type
_entity_poly.pdbx_seq_one_letter_code
_entity_poly.pdbx_strand_id
1 'polypeptide(L)'
;MKYDILIVGSGPGGYVAAIRAAQLGRKVALVERAEAGGVCLNWGCIPTKALLKSAQVFGYCSHAEQYGLEVDGTVRPNLEKIVARSRAVAETMSRGVQFLLKKNGIDLIAGFGRLVAPGKVSVDGTLYEADHIILATGARPREMPFMPVDGERVITSRQALAMTRLPETMIVVGSGAIGSELAWFYAALGVKVTVIEYLPRMMPLEDEEVSKAMERAFRKMRAAVLVGTTVKRVSVNAEGRCDVEIEGKKGAETLSADVVLSAVGIQANIEGIGLEELGVEVERGKVRSEEHTSELQSQQPIS
;
A
#
# COMPACT_ATOMS: atom_id res chain seq x y z
N MET A 1 33.77 0.24 -1.93
CA MET A 1 33.63 -0.90 -2.89
C MET A 1 32.99 -0.37 -4.15
N LYS A 2 33.41 -0.88 -5.32
CA LYS A 2 32.85 -0.48 -6.61
C LYS A 2 31.95 -1.57 -7.20
N TYR A 3 30.79 -1.17 -7.73
CA TYR A 3 29.80 -2.03 -8.41
C TYR A 3 29.57 -1.51 -9.82
N ASP A 4 29.04 -2.35 -10.71
CA ASP A 4 28.53 -1.89 -12.00
C ASP A 4 27.20 -1.16 -11.80
N ILE A 5 26.32 -1.73 -10.95
CA ILE A 5 25.00 -1.17 -10.64
C ILE A 5 24.76 -1.21 -9.14
N LEU A 6 24.34 -0.07 -8.57
CA LEU A 6 23.84 0.04 -7.21
C LEU A 6 22.39 0.50 -7.24
N ILE A 7 21.52 -0.21 -6.53
CA ILE A 7 20.08 0.06 -6.50
C ILE A 7 19.68 0.46 -5.09
N VAL A 8 18.94 1.56 -4.96
CA VAL A 8 18.44 2.04 -3.68
C VAL A 8 16.95 1.72 -3.56
N GLY A 9 16.63 0.78 -2.67
CA GLY A 9 15.29 0.24 -2.44
C GLY A 9 15.10 -1.16 -3.03
N SER A 10 14.69 -2.11 -2.19
CA SER A 10 14.48 -3.52 -2.53
C SER A 10 13.03 -3.89 -2.83
N GLY A 11 12.17 -2.93 -3.13
CA GLY A 11 10.82 -3.19 -3.62
C GLY A 11 10.81 -3.91 -4.97
N PRO A 12 9.62 -4.21 -5.56
CA PRO A 12 9.51 -4.92 -6.84
C PRO A 12 10.34 -4.33 -7.97
N GLY A 13 10.44 -3.01 -8.06
CA GLY A 13 11.33 -2.35 -9.03
C GLY A 13 12.80 -2.65 -8.77
N GLY A 14 13.23 -2.64 -7.50
CA GLY A 14 14.62 -2.82 -7.12
C GLY A 14 15.11 -4.25 -7.20
N TYR A 15 14.46 -5.21 -6.50
CA TYR A 15 14.95 -6.59 -6.47
C TYR A 15 14.87 -7.27 -7.83
N VAL A 16 13.85 -6.97 -8.64
CA VAL A 16 13.74 -7.52 -10.01
C VAL A 16 14.85 -6.99 -10.91
N ALA A 17 15.12 -5.67 -10.86
CA ALA A 17 16.23 -5.06 -11.60
C ALA A 17 17.58 -5.64 -11.16
N ALA A 18 17.80 -5.80 -9.84
CA ALA A 18 19.01 -6.37 -9.28
C ALA A 18 19.28 -7.79 -9.79
N ILE A 19 18.26 -8.67 -9.69
CA ILE A 19 18.36 -10.05 -10.15
C ILE A 19 18.66 -10.08 -11.65
N ARG A 20 17.95 -9.28 -12.45
CA ARG A 20 18.16 -9.25 -13.89
C ARG A 20 19.55 -8.75 -14.27
N ALA A 21 20.04 -7.70 -13.63
CA ALA A 21 21.38 -7.17 -13.83
C ALA A 21 22.46 -8.22 -13.50
N ALA A 22 22.33 -8.91 -12.37
CA ALA A 22 23.26 -9.98 -11.99
C ALA A 22 23.25 -11.16 -13.00
N GLN A 23 22.07 -11.57 -13.50
CA GLN A 23 21.94 -12.58 -14.55
C GLN A 23 22.63 -12.16 -15.87
N LEU A 24 22.75 -10.86 -16.12
CA LEU A 24 23.49 -10.30 -17.25
C LEU A 24 25.00 -10.12 -16.96
N GLY A 25 25.50 -10.71 -15.87
CA GLY A 25 26.93 -10.70 -15.51
C GLY A 25 27.41 -9.41 -14.84
N ARG A 26 26.50 -8.53 -14.36
CA ARG A 26 26.88 -7.31 -13.67
C ARG A 26 27.11 -7.56 -12.19
N LYS A 27 28.08 -6.85 -11.62
CA LYS A 27 28.30 -6.79 -10.16
C LYS A 27 27.32 -5.81 -9.55
N VAL A 28 26.38 -6.31 -8.72
CA VAL A 28 25.24 -5.54 -8.23
C VAL A 28 25.24 -5.45 -6.71
N ALA A 29 24.92 -4.25 -6.19
CA ALA A 29 24.51 -4.03 -4.81
C ALA A 29 23.07 -3.51 -4.75
N LEU A 30 22.34 -3.90 -3.71
CA LEU A 30 20.98 -3.48 -3.41
C LEU A 30 20.90 -2.95 -1.98
N VAL A 31 20.54 -1.69 -1.81
CA VAL A 31 20.42 -1.03 -0.50
C VAL A 31 18.97 -1.09 -0.04
N GLU A 32 18.74 -1.53 1.20
CA GLU A 32 17.41 -1.56 1.81
C GLU A 32 17.47 -1.15 3.29
N ARG A 33 16.59 -0.23 3.69
CA ARG A 33 16.53 0.28 5.07
C ARG A 33 15.58 -0.51 5.99
N ALA A 34 14.75 -1.36 5.42
CA ALA A 34 13.72 -2.12 6.13
C ALA A 34 13.69 -3.58 5.65
N GLU A 35 12.53 -4.11 5.33
CA GLU A 35 12.39 -5.52 4.93
C GLU A 35 12.61 -5.69 3.42
N ALA A 36 13.38 -6.71 3.04
CA ALA A 36 13.58 -7.08 1.63
C ALA A 36 12.25 -7.38 0.92
N GLY A 37 12.10 -6.89 -0.32
CA GLY A 37 10.86 -6.96 -1.07
C GLY A 37 9.98 -5.71 -0.94
N GLY A 38 10.35 -4.76 -0.08
CA GLY A 38 9.70 -3.46 0.07
C GLY A 38 8.24 -3.54 0.52
N VAL A 39 7.53 -2.44 0.33
CA VAL A 39 6.12 -2.29 0.79
C VAL A 39 5.21 -3.34 0.16
N CYS A 40 5.33 -3.65 -1.12
CA CYS A 40 4.42 -4.59 -1.79
C CYS A 40 4.41 -5.97 -1.12
N LEU A 41 5.59 -6.52 -0.79
CA LEU A 41 5.67 -7.85 -0.17
C LEU A 41 5.33 -7.81 1.31
N ASN A 42 5.72 -6.75 2.02
CA ASN A 42 5.65 -6.74 3.48
C ASN A 42 4.43 -5.98 4.04
N TRP A 43 4.00 -4.90 3.39
CA TRP A 43 2.96 -3.97 3.90
C TRP A 43 2.00 -3.48 2.82
N GLY A 44 1.82 -4.25 1.74
CA GLY A 44 0.98 -3.87 0.61
C GLY A 44 0.32 -5.06 -0.06
N CYS A 45 0.69 -5.32 -1.32
CA CYS A 45 0.02 -6.26 -2.22
C CYS A 45 -0.14 -7.66 -1.62
N ILE A 46 0.96 -8.26 -1.14
CA ILE A 46 0.97 -9.66 -0.70
C ILE A 46 0.13 -9.87 0.57
N PRO A 47 0.37 -9.13 1.68
CA PRO A 47 -0.46 -9.30 2.87
C PRO A 47 -1.92 -8.93 2.61
N THR A 48 -2.22 -7.92 1.80
CA THR A 48 -3.60 -7.57 1.43
C THR A 48 -4.29 -8.75 0.73
N LYS A 49 -3.68 -9.33 -0.31
CA LYS A 49 -4.27 -10.48 -1.02
C LYS A 49 -4.44 -11.71 -0.12
N ALA A 50 -3.54 -11.89 0.85
CA ALA A 50 -3.69 -12.96 1.85
C ALA A 50 -4.89 -12.71 2.78
N LEU A 51 -5.15 -11.45 3.18
CA LEU A 51 -6.34 -11.07 3.95
C LEU A 51 -7.62 -11.25 3.13
N LEU A 52 -7.65 -10.74 1.89
CA LEU A 52 -8.79 -10.87 0.98
C LEU A 52 -9.14 -12.35 0.74
N LYS A 53 -8.13 -13.22 0.57
CA LYS A 53 -8.36 -14.66 0.41
C LYS A 53 -9.00 -15.28 1.65
N SER A 54 -8.59 -14.88 2.85
CA SER A 54 -9.20 -15.37 4.09
C SER A 54 -10.66 -14.93 4.22
N ALA A 55 -10.96 -13.66 3.87
CA ALA A 55 -12.34 -13.14 3.85
C ALA A 55 -13.20 -13.84 2.79
N GLN A 56 -12.63 -14.13 1.61
CA GLN A 56 -13.32 -14.90 0.57
C GLN A 56 -13.67 -16.32 1.05
N VAL A 57 -12.72 -17.01 1.70
CA VAL A 57 -12.98 -18.36 2.27
C VAL A 57 -14.07 -18.29 3.34
N PHE A 58 -14.04 -17.28 4.21
CA PHE A 58 -15.10 -17.07 5.18
C PHE A 58 -16.47 -16.88 4.51
N GLY A 59 -16.51 -16.08 3.42
CA GLY A 59 -17.72 -15.92 2.60
C GLY A 59 -18.22 -17.24 2.01
N TYR A 60 -17.34 -18.10 1.49
CA TYR A 60 -17.71 -19.43 0.99
C TYR A 60 -18.29 -20.32 2.10
N CYS A 61 -17.65 -20.35 3.26
CA CYS A 61 -18.16 -21.11 4.40
C CYS A 61 -19.51 -20.59 4.90
N SER A 62 -19.74 -19.27 4.86
CA SER A 62 -21.00 -18.65 5.27
C SER A 62 -22.17 -18.92 4.30
N HIS A 63 -21.84 -19.33 3.07
CA HIS A 63 -22.80 -19.67 2.00
C HIS A 63 -22.54 -21.06 1.43
N ALA A 64 -22.06 -21.98 2.25
CA ALA A 64 -21.60 -23.30 1.85
C ALA A 64 -22.67 -24.10 1.10
N GLU A 65 -23.93 -23.95 1.48
CA GLU A 65 -25.10 -24.58 0.83
C GLU A 65 -25.20 -24.27 -0.67
N GLN A 66 -24.79 -23.05 -1.11
CA GLN A 66 -24.78 -22.66 -2.52
C GLN A 66 -23.79 -23.48 -3.35
N TYR A 67 -22.81 -24.10 -2.67
CA TYR A 67 -21.78 -24.96 -3.25
C TYR A 67 -22.05 -26.47 -3.00
N GLY A 68 -23.22 -26.82 -2.46
CA GLY A 68 -23.56 -28.18 -2.12
C GLY A 68 -22.78 -28.73 -0.92
N LEU A 69 -22.30 -27.87 -0.04
CA LEU A 69 -21.53 -28.22 1.15
C LEU A 69 -22.39 -28.02 2.41
N GLU A 70 -22.32 -28.97 3.32
CA GLU A 70 -22.91 -28.88 4.66
C GLU A 70 -21.84 -28.50 5.65
N VAL A 71 -22.14 -27.54 6.54
CA VAL A 71 -21.22 -27.07 7.60
C VAL A 71 -21.93 -27.26 8.94
N ASP A 72 -21.39 -28.16 9.75
CA ASP A 72 -21.86 -28.35 11.12
C ASP A 72 -21.37 -27.21 12.03
N GLY A 73 -22.29 -26.49 12.65
CA GLY A 73 -22.02 -25.40 13.57
C GLY A 73 -21.87 -24.04 12.89
N THR A 74 -21.25 -23.09 13.59
CA THR A 74 -21.11 -21.69 13.16
C THR A 74 -19.66 -21.36 12.81
N VAL A 75 -19.43 -20.92 11.58
CA VAL A 75 -18.12 -20.37 11.18
C VAL A 75 -18.01 -18.91 11.62
N ARG A 76 -16.95 -18.57 12.32
CA ARG A 76 -16.67 -17.19 12.77
C ARG A 76 -15.27 -16.76 12.34
N PRO A 77 -15.09 -15.52 11.87
CA PRO A 77 -13.76 -15.02 11.54
C PRO A 77 -12.99 -14.75 12.84
N ASN A 78 -11.70 -15.12 12.83
CA ASN A 78 -10.75 -14.75 13.88
C ASN A 78 -9.70 -13.84 13.25
N LEU A 79 -9.81 -12.53 13.47
CA LEU A 79 -8.96 -11.54 12.81
C LEU A 79 -7.48 -11.74 13.17
N GLU A 80 -7.16 -12.04 14.42
CA GLU A 80 -5.79 -12.26 14.85
C GLU A 80 -5.12 -13.39 14.06
N LYS A 81 -5.81 -14.53 13.88
CA LYS A 81 -5.32 -15.66 13.07
C LYS A 81 -5.24 -15.31 11.59
N ILE A 82 -6.19 -14.54 11.06
CA ILE A 82 -6.21 -14.08 9.67
C ILE A 82 -4.99 -13.17 9.42
N VAL A 83 -4.74 -12.23 10.32
CA VAL A 83 -3.58 -11.33 10.25
C VAL A 83 -2.27 -12.11 10.41
N ALA A 84 -2.15 -13.01 11.38
CA ALA A 84 -0.98 -13.85 11.56
C ALA A 84 -0.66 -14.66 10.28
N ARG A 85 -1.67 -15.26 9.64
CA ARG A 85 -1.50 -15.92 8.33
C ARG A 85 -0.99 -14.96 7.26
N SER A 86 -1.56 -13.76 7.17
CA SER A 86 -1.13 -12.74 6.22
C SER A 86 0.33 -12.35 6.42
N ARG A 87 0.76 -12.17 7.68
CA ARG A 87 2.16 -11.86 8.01
C ARG A 87 3.10 -13.01 7.68
N ALA A 88 2.72 -14.26 7.95
CA ALA A 88 3.50 -15.44 7.59
C ALA A 88 3.71 -15.57 6.06
N VAL A 89 2.68 -15.26 5.27
CA VAL A 89 2.79 -15.23 3.80
C VAL A 89 3.78 -14.15 3.36
N ALA A 90 3.68 -12.93 3.91
CA ALA A 90 4.59 -11.83 3.61
C ALA A 90 6.05 -12.18 3.96
N GLU A 91 6.28 -12.76 5.13
CA GLU A 91 7.61 -13.21 5.56
C GLU A 91 8.20 -14.29 4.63
N THR A 92 7.37 -15.25 4.22
CA THR A 92 7.80 -16.29 3.27
C THR A 92 8.25 -15.69 1.95
N MET A 93 7.51 -14.70 1.42
CA MET A 93 7.86 -14.01 0.18
C MET A 93 9.14 -13.17 0.33
N SER A 94 9.30 -12.45 1.44
CA SER A 94 10.51 -11.66 1.73
C SER A 94 11.75 -12.56 1.85
N ARG A 95 11.65 -13.70 2.55
CA ARG A 95 12.73 -14.71 2.59
C ARG A 95 13.05 -15.27 1.20
N GLY A 96 12.04 -15.49 0.37
CA GLY A 96 12.23 -15.91 -1.03
C GLY A 96 13.05 -14.90 -1.83
N VAL A 97 12.77 -13.61 -1.69
CA VAL A 97 13.56 -12.53 -2.33
C VAL A 97 15.00 -12.56 -1.83
N GLN A 98 15.22 -12.62 -0.51
CA GLN A 98 16.57 -12.70 0.06
C GLN A 98 17.37 -13.91 -0.47
N PHE A 99 16.71 -15.06 -0.58
CA PHE A 99 17.30 -16.25 -1.18
C PHE A 99 17.72 -16.01 -2.65
N LEU A 100 16.85 -15.38 -3.45
CA LEU A 100 17.13 -15.07 -4.86
C LEU A 100 18.28 -14.06 -4.99
N LEU A 101 18.34 -13.04 -4.15
CA LEU A 101 19.44 -12.08 -4.12
C LEU A 101 20.77 -12.81 -3.84
N LYS A 102 20.80 -13.62 -2.78
CA LYS A 102 21.99 -14.42 -2.42
C LYS A 102 22.39 -15.39 -3.52
N LYS A 103 21.41 -16.11 -4.13
CA LYS A 103 21.66 -17.07 -5.23
C LYS A 103 22.30 -16.41 -6.44
N ASN A 104 21.98 -15.15 -6.72
CA ASN A 104 22.52 -14.38 -7.85
C ASN A 104 23.77 -13.56 -7.47
N GLY A 105 24.34 -13.73 -6.26
CA GLY A 105 25.55 -13.03 -5.84
C GLY A 105 25.38 -11.53 -5.67
N ILE A 106 24.18 -11.07 -5.31
CA ILE A 106 23.87 -9.66 -5.11
C ILE A 106 24.15 -9.30 -3.65
N ASP A 107 24.93 -8.24 -3.43
CA ASP A 107 25.18 -7.71 -2.09
C ASP A 107 23.98 -6.92 -1.60
N LEU A 108 23.27 -7.46 -0.57
CA LEU A 108 22.20 -6.74 0.12
C LEU A 108 22.80 -5.93 1.26
N ILE A 109 22.75 -4.61 1.14
CA ILE A 109 23.29 -3.65 2.10
C ILE A 109 22.13 -3.08 2.91
N ALA A 110 22.12 -3.37 4.21
CA ALA A 110 21.12 -2.79 5.12
C ALA A 110 21.49 -1.33 5.46
N GLY A 111 20.52 -0.43 5.38
CA GLY A 111 20.70 0.97 5.79
C GLY A 111 20.00 1.97 4.86
N PHE A 112 20.11 3.25 5.21
CA PHE A 112 19.54 4.34 4.45
C PHE A 112 20.52 4.84 3.37
N GLY A 113 20.19 4.61 2.11
CA GLY A 113 20.99 5.05 0.97
C GLY A 113 20.75 6.52 0.60
N ARG A 114 21.82 7.34 0.59
CA ARG A 114 21.80 8.73 0.15
C ARG A 114 22.82 8.95 -0.96
N LEU A 115 22.39 9.59 -2.03
CA LEU A 115 23.28 10.09 -3.07
C LEU A 115 24.16 11.22 -2.51
N VAL A 116 25.46 11.14 -2.74
CA VAL A 116 26.42 12.17 -2.24
C VAL A 116 27.24 12.79 -3.35
N ALA A 117 27.36 12.11 -4.49
CA ALA A 117 27.97 12.59 -5.72
C ALA A 117 27.49 11.72 -6.89
N PRO A 118 27.70 12.12 -8.16
CA PRO A 118 27.50 11.24 -9.31
C PRO A 118 28.23 9.91 -9.11
N GLY A 119 27.53 8.78 -9.24
CA GLY A 119 28.08 7.44 -9.05
C GLY A 119 28.40 7.06 -7.60
N LYS A 120 28.00 7.85 -6.58
CA LYS A 120 28.33 7.61 -5.18
C LYS A 120 27.10 7.64 -4.27
N VAL A 121 26.95 6.58 -3.48
CA VAL A 121 25.91 6.44 -2.45
C VAL A 121 26.56 6.23 -1.09
N SER A 122 26.14 7.00 -0.11
CA SER A 122 26.46 6.77 1.30
C SER A 122 25.35 5.93 1.93
N VAL A 123 25.71 4.87 2.63
CA VAL A 123 24.79 4.07 3.44
C VAL A 123 25.28 4.10 4.88
N ASP A 124 24.56 4.80 5.73
CA ASP A 124 24.90 4.98 7.16
C ASP A 124 26.38 5.38 7.37
N GLY A 125 26.88 6.31 6.52
CA GLY A 125 28.25 6.83 6.60
C GLY A 125 29.29 6.01 5.79
N THR A 126 28.96 4.83 5.30
CA THR A 126 29.83 4.03 4.43
C THR A 126 29.62 4.40 2.97
N LEU A 127 30.71 4.70 2.24
CA LEU A 127 30.65 5.10 0.85
C LEU A 127 30.76 3.90 -0.10
N TYR A 128 29.82 3.85 -1.05
CA TYR A 128 29.78 2.87 -2.15
C TYR A 128 29.81 3.61 -3.49
N GLU A 129 30.51 3.03 -4.46
CA GLU A 129 30.64 3.59 -5.81
C GLU A 129 30.02 2.64 -6.81
N ALA A 130 29.36 3.19 -7.83
CA ALA A 130 28.79 2.42 -8.92
C ALA A 130 28.87 3.21 -10.24
N ASP A 131 28.97 2.48 -11.35
CA ASP A 131 28.93 3.11 -12.68
C ASP A 131 27.49 3.58 -12.99
N HIS A 132 26.46 2.87 -12.46
CA HIS A 132 25.05 3.23 -12.60
C HIS A 132 24.33 3.13 -11.25
N ILE A 133 23.45 4.09 -10.98
CA ILE A 133 22.58 4.07 -9.79
C ILE A 133 21.12 4.04 -10.23
N ILE A 134 20.34 3.12 -9.64
CA ILE A 134 18.90 3.02 -9.84
C ILE A 134 18.20 3.43 -8.52
N LEU A 135 17.33 4.44 -8.60
CA LEU A 135 16.48 4.82 -7.48
C LEU A 135 15.14 4.08 -7.57
N ALA A 136 14.91 3.16 -6.62
CA ALA A 136 13.70 2.38 -6.50
C ALA A 136 13.12 2.50 -5.07
N THR A 137 13.15 3.71 -4.52
CA THR A 137 12.88 4.06 -3.12
C THR A 137 11.42 3.87 -2.70
N GLY A 138 10.51 3.62 -3.66
CA GLY A 138 9.11 3.35 -3.41
C GLY A 138 8.33 4.55 -2.87
N ALA A 139 7.25 4.24 -2.17
CA ALA A 139 6.31 5.24 -1.65
C ALA A 139 5.77 4.82 -0.28
N ARG A 140 5.13 5.77 0.40
CA ARG A 140 4.43 5.62 1.68
C ARG A 140 3.02 6.19 1.60
N PRO A 141 2.10 5.86 2.53
CA PRO A 141 0.82 6.54 2.63
C PRO A 141 1.00 8.06 2.73
N ARG A 142 0.14 8.80 2.03
CA ARG A 142 0.12 10.26 2.11
C ARG A 142 -0.55 10.69 3.41
N GLU A 143 0.06 11.62 4.11
CA GLU A 143 -0.51 12.27 5.27
C GLU A 143 -1.24 13.55 4.87
N MET A 144 -2.38 13.82 5.51
CA MET A 144 -3.21 15.00 5.24
C MET A 144 -3.43 15.79 6.53
N PRO A 145 -3.22 17.12 6.53
CA PRO A 145 -3.33 17.92 7.74
C PRO A 145 -4.72 17.89 8.41
N PHE A 146 -5.78 17.68 7.62
CA PHE A 146 -7.16 17.58 8.10
C PHE A 146 -7.50 16.21 8.70
N MET A 147 -6.61 15.21 8.57
CA MET A 147 -6.78 13.84 9.03
C MET A 147 -5.43 13.31 9.57
N PRO A 148 -4.99 13.81 10.74
CA PRO A 148 -3.75 13.37 11.35
C PRO A 148 -3.84 11.90 11.77
N VAL A 149 -2.84 11.12 11.35
CA VAL A 149 -2.76 9.68 11.67
C VAL A 149 -2.17 9.52 13.06
N ASP A 150 -2.91 8.86 13.96
CA ASP A 150 -2.46 8.53 15.33
C ASP A 150 -2.00 7.06 15.46
N GLY A 151 -2.30 6.23 14.46
CA GLY A 151 -1.94 4.83 14.41
C GLY A 151 -2.89 3.88 15.18
N GLU A 152 -3.90 4.42 15.86
CA GLU A 152 -4.89 3.66 16.65
C GLU A 152 -6.33 3.85 16.16
N ARG A 153 -6.76 5.11 16.06
CA ARG A 153 -8.11 5.50 15.63
C ARG A 153 -8.13 6.01 14.20
N VAL A 154 -7.17 6.85 13.85
CA VAL A 154 -6.93 7.29 12.49
C VAL A 154 -5.69 6.56 11.97
N ILE A 155 -5.89 5.61 11.08
CA ILE A 155 -4.87 4.65 10.66
C ILE A 155 -4.58 4.73 9.16
N THR A 156 -3.43 4.21 8.75
CA THR A 156 -3.10 3.96 7.35
C THR A 156 -3.29 2.48 7.00
N SER A 157 -3.03 2.13 5.75
CA SER A 157 -3.03 0.73 5.30
C SER A 157 -2.08 -0.16 6.12
N ARG A 158 -0.96 0.40 6.62
CA ARG A 158 0.01 -0.37 7.43
C ARG A 158 -0.61 -0.90 8.72
N GLN A 159 -1.31 -0.05 9.48
CA GLN A 159 -2.00 -0.48 10.69
C GLN A 159 -3.21 -1.37 10.37
N ALA A 160 -3.95 -1.04 9.31
CA ALA A 160 -5.08 -1.85 8.87
C ALA A 160 -4.68 -3.31 8.52
N LEU A 161 -3.47 -3.53 7.98
CA LEU A 161 -2.94 -4.87 7.71
C LEU A 161 -2.48 -5.64 8.97
N ALA A 162 -2.45 -4.97 10.12
CA ALA A 162 -1.95 -5.53 11.38
C ALA A 162 -2.97 -5.45 12.54
N MET A 163 -4.20 -5.01 12.28
CA MET A 163 -5.24 -4.95 13.31
C MET A 163 -5.55 -6.34 13.86
N THR A 164 -5.71 -6.45 15.18
CA THR A 164 -6.02 -7.71 15.87
C THR A 164 -7.47 -7.82 16.34
N ARG A 165 -8.22 -6.69 16.29
CA ARG A 165 -9.63 -6.64 16.67
C ARG A 165 -10.44 -5.97 15.57
N LEU A 166 -11.62 -6.53 15.27
CA LEU A 166 -12.55 -5.90 14.35
C LEU A 166 -13.24 -4.71 15.05
N PRO A 167 -13.23 -3.50 14.45
CA PRO A 167 -14.09 -2.42 14.91
C PRO A 167 -15.55 -2.74 14.55
N GLU A 168 -16.52 -2.14 15.21
CA GLU A 168 -17.92 -2.24 14.80
C GLU A 168 -18.18 -1.39 13.55
N THR A 169 -17.55 -0.22 13.49
CA THR A 169 -17.70 0.76 12.42
C THR A 169 -16.36 1.26 11.91
N MET A 170 -16.23 1.40 10.59
CA MET A 170 -15.04 1.94 9.94
C MET A 170 -15.41 2.91 8.82
N ILE A 171 -14.77 4.08 8.82
CA ILE A 171 -14.82 5.00 7.68
C ILE A 171 -13.51 4.86 6.91
N VAL A 172 -13.61 4.64 5.59
CA VAL A 172 -12.46 4.59 4.68
C VAL A 172 -12.48 5.84 3.81
N VAL A 173 -11.46 6.67 3.92
CA VAL A 173 -11.31 7.89 3.14
C VAL A 173 -10.40 7.62 1.94
N GLY A 174 -10.99 7.69 0.75
CA GLY A 174 -10.38 7.33 -0.53
C GLY A 174 -10.79 5.94 -1.01
N SER A 175 -11.25 5.85 -2.26
CA SER A 175 -11.75 4.63 -2.90
C SER A 175 -10.83 4.10 -4.01
N GLY A 176 -9.56 4.47 -4.01
CA GLY A 176 -8.54 3.83 -4.85
C GLY A 176 -8.33 2.36 -4.49
N ALA A 177 -7.39 1.68 -5.13
CA ALA A 177 -7.15 0.24 -4.93
C ALA A 177 -7.00 -0.14 -3.45
N ILE A 178 -6.17 0.59 -2.69
CA ILE A 178 -5.91 0.31 -1.27
C ILE A 178 -7.19 0.45 -0.43
N GLY A 179 -7.90 1.58 -0.61
CA GLY A 179 -9.14 1.84 0.15
C GLY A 179 -10.23 0.83 -0.17
N SER A 180 -10.45 0.54 -1.44
CA SER A 180 -11.47 -0.42 -1.87
C SER A 180 -11.18 -1.84 -1.39
N GLU A 181 -9.92 -2.32 -1.50
CA GLU A 181 -9.55 -3.66 -1.04
C GLU A 181 -9.73 -3.83 0.47
N LEU A 182 -9.24 -2.87 1.26
CA LEU A 182 -9.37 -2.93 2.72
C LEU A 182 -10.81 -2.72 3.18
N ALA A 183 -11.55 -1.79 2.56
CA ALA A 183 -12.98 -1.62 2.82
C ALA A 183 -13.76 -2.91 2.57
N TRP A 184 -13.49 -3.59 1.44
CA TRP A 184 -14.10 -4.87 1.13
C TRP A 184 -13.74 -5.94 2.17
N PHE A 185 -12.46 -6.03 2.56
CA PHE A 185 -11.99 -6.98 3.56
C PHE A 185 -12.75 -6.85 4.88
N TYR A 186 -12.80 -5.64 5.43
CA TYR A 186 -13.47 -5.41 6.71
C TYR A 186 -14.99 -5.59 6.61
N ALA A 187 -15.62 -5.13 5.53
CA ALA A 187 -17.06 -5.35 5.30
C ALA A 187 -17.40 -6.84 5.18
N ALA A 188 -16.56 -7.63 4.50
CA ALA A 188 -16.75 -9.09 4.38
C ALA A 188 -16.66 -9.83 5.71
N LEU A 189 -15.95 -9.25 6.70
CA LEU A 189 -15.87 -9.77 8.07
C LEU A 189 -16.96 -9.20 9.01
N GLY A 190 -17.90 -8.41 8.49
CA GLY A 190 -19.05 -7.91 9.23
C GLY A 190 -18.92 -6.52 9.82
N VAL A 191 -17.83 -5.78 9.54
CA VAL A 191 -17.67 -4.37 9.95
C VAL A 191 -18.64 -3.50 9.15
N LYS A 192 -19.29 -2.54 9.79
CA LYS A 192 -20.11 -1.51 9.11
C LYS A 192 -19.17 -0.48 8.48
N VAL A 193 -18.94 -0.60 7.17
CA VAL A 193 -17.99 0.24 6.43
C VAL A 193 -18.73 1.35 5.69
N THR A 194 -18.18 2.57 5.78
CA THR A 194 -18.52 3.72 4.95
C THR A 194 -17.30 4.14 4.16
N VAL A 195 -17.37 4.16 2.84
CA VAL A 195 -16.32 4.66 1.95
C VAL A 195 -16.66 6.08 1.54
N ILE A 196 -15.72 7.01 1.72
CA ILE A 196 -15.84 8.41 1.30
C ILE A 196 -14.84 8.67 0.19
N GLU A 197 -15.32 9.17 -0.94
CA GLU A 197 -14.52 9.51 -2.10
C GLU A 197 -14.77 10.95 -2.53
N TYR A 198 -13.68 11.73 -2.66
CA TYR A 198 -13.75 13.12 -3.12
C TYR A 198 -14.23 13.24 -4.56
N LEU A 199 -13.78 12.34 -5.43
CA LEU A 199 -14.13 12.32 -6.85
C LEU A 199 -15.55 11.73 -7.07
N PRO A 200 -16.17 11.97 -8.24
CA PRO A 200 -17.58 11.64 -8.45
C PRO A 200 -17.90 10.15 -8.58
N ARG A 201 -16.92 9.26 -8.53
CA ARG A 201 -17.08 7.80 -8.65
C ARG A 201 -16.03 7.04 -7.85
N MET A 202 -16.33 5.81 -7.45
CA MET A 202 -15.34 4.90 -6.88
C MET A 202 -14.25 4.55 -7.91
N MET A 203 -13.03 4.24 -7.42
CA MET A 203 -11.89 3.89 -8.28
C MET A 203 -11.76 4.85 -9.46
N PRO A 204 -11.59 6.15 -9.20
CA PRO A 204 -11.78 7.21 -10.21
C PRO A 204 -10.77 7.17 -11.36
N LEU A 205 -9.67 6.44 -11.22
CA LEU A 205 -8.65 6.24 -12.26
C LEU A 205 -8.95 5.06 -13.20
N GLU A 206 -9.94 4.24 -12.84
CA GLU A 206 -10.35 3.09 -13.62
C GLU A 206 -11.48 3.44 -14.59
N ASP A 207 -11.81 2.51 -15.47
CA ASP A 207 -12.94 2.63 -16.38
C ASP A 207 -14.27 2.86 -15.63
N GLU A 208 -15.19 3.58 -16.23
CA GLU A 208 -16.49 3.91 -15.61
C GLU A 208 -17.34 2.66 -15.33
N GLU A 209 -17.24 1.64 -16.18
CA GLU A 209 -17.96 0.38 -15.97
C GLU A 209 -17.42 -0.38 -14.76
N VAL A 210 -16.10 -0.34 -14.55
CA VAL A 210 -15.44 -0.90 -13.35
C VAL A 210 -15.92 -0.16 -12.11
N SER A 211 -15.93 1.17 -12.14
CA SER A 211 -16.45 2.01 -11.04
C SER A 211 -17.89 1.65 -10.67
N LYS A 212 -18.78 1.53 -11.66
CA LYS A 212 -20.18 1.15 -11.47
C LYS A 212 -20.33 -0.29 -10.91
N ALA A 213 -19.48 -1.20 -11.37
CA ALA A 213 -19.48 -2.59 -10.86
C ALA A 213 -19.04 -2.64 -9.39
N MET A 214 -18.01 -1.90 -9.02
CA MET A 214 -17.54 -1.78 -7.64
C MET A 214 -18.61 -1.20 -6.72
N GLU A 215 -19.25 -0.10 -7.10
CA GLU A 215 -20.34 0.50 -6.32
C GLU A 215 -21.49 -0.49 -6.10
N ARG A 216 -21.88 -1.25 -7.13
CA ARG A 216 -22.90 -2.31 -7.00
C ARG A 216 -22.47 -3.41 -6.02
N ALA A 217 -21.19 -3.82 -6.07
CA ALA A 217 -20.65 -4.83 -5.16
C ALA A 217 -20.69 -4.36 -3.70
N PHE A 218 -20.28 -3.13 -3.43
CA PHE A 218 -20.31 -2.55 -2.09
C PHE A 218 -21.74 -2.40 -1.55
N ARG A 219 -22.69 -1.96 -2.38
CA ARG A 219 -24.12 -1.91 -1.99
C ARG A 219 -24.67 -3.29 -1.61
N LYS A 220 -24.31 -4.37 -2.34
CA LYS A 220 -24.71 -5.74 -2.00
C LYS A 220 -24.17 -6.16 -0.63
N MET A 221 -22.99 -5.68 -0.24
CA MET A 221 -22.39 -5.92 1.08
C MET A 221 -22.95 -4.99 2.16
N ARG A 222 -23.91 -4.11 1.84
CA ARG A 222 -24.47 -3.09 2.74
C ARG A 222 -23.44 -2.07 3.24
N ALA A 223 -22.34 -1.91 2.53
CA ALA A 223 -21.39 -0.83 2.77
C ALA A 223 -21.90 0.47 2.15
N ALA A 224 -21.81 1.56 2.91
CA ALA A 224 -22.16 2.88 2.41
C ALA A 224 -21.03 3.43 1.51
N VAL A 225 -21.40 4.09 0.41
CA VAL A 225 -20.44 4.73 -0.50
C VAL A 225 -20.89 6.16 -0.76
N LEU A 226 -20.05 7.11 -0.38
CA LEU A 226 -20.28 8.55 -0.49
C LEU A 226 -19.26 9.14 -1.47
N VAL A 227 -19.61 9.16 -2.75
CA VAL A 227 -18.79 9.78 -3.82
C VAL A 227 -19.10 11.27 -3.95
N GLY A 228 -18.17 12.06 -4.50
CA GLY A 228 -18.28 13.52 -4.60
C GLY A 228 -18.39 14.17 -3.21
N THR A 229 -17.73 13.59 -2.20
CA THR A 229 -17.84 13.99 -0.79
C THR A 229 -16.45 14.33 -0.26
N THR A 230 -16.28 15.53 0.24
CA THR A 230 -15.03 16.05 0.81
C THR A 230 -14.98 15.80 2.30
N VAL A 231 -13.91 15.21 2.81
CA VAL A 231 -13.60 15.21 4.25
C VAL A 231 -12.93 16.53 4.60
N LYS A 232 -13.51 17.28 5.55
CA LYS A 232 -12.97 18.57 6.02
C LYS A 232 -12.07 18.40 7.22
N ARG A 233 -12.43 17.52 8.14
CA ARG A 233 -11.70 17.28 9.37
C ARG A 233 -11.98 15.88 9.92
N VAL A 234 -10.98 15.29 10.54
CA VAL A 234 -11.11 14.10 11.38
C VAL A 234 -10.54 14.41 12.74
N SER A 235 -11.29 14.10 13.79
CA SER A 235 -10.86 14.26 15.18
C SER A 235 -11.32 13.07 16.01
N VAL A 236 -10.56 12.77 17.06
CA VAL A 236 -10.98 11.77 18.07
C VAL A 236 -11.70 12.50 19.20
N ASN A 237 -12.92 12.10 19.49
CA ASN A 237 -13.75 12.70 20.52
C ASN A 237 -13.44 12.13 21.92
N ALA A 238 -14.11 12.67 22.96
CA ALA A 238 -13.89 12.26 24.35
C ALA A 238 -14.27 10.79 24.64
N GLU A 239 -15.13 10.20 23.80
CA GLU A 239 -15.54 8.79 23.88
C GLU A 239 -14.56 7.84 23.18
N GLY A 240 -13.47 8.39 22.60
CA GLY A 240 -12.47 7.62 21.83
C GLY A 240 -12.95 7.16 20.46
N ARG A 241 -13.98 7.82 19.89
CA ARG A 241 -14.47 7.58 18.53
C ARG A 241 -13.96 8.68 17.59
N CYS A 242 -13.89 8.36 16.31
CA CYS A 242 -13.55 9.34 15.28
C CYS A 242 -14.81 10.09 14.84
N ASP A 243 -14.77 11.42 14.89
CA ASP A 243 -15.74 12.28 14.25
C ASP A 243 -15.17 12.79 12.93
N VAL A 244 -15.90 12.59 11.85
CA VAL A 244 -15.50 12.91 10.48
C VAL A 244 -16.46 13.95 9.92
N GLU A 245 -16.00 15.18 9.83
CA GLU A 245 -16.75 16.28 9.21
C GLU A 245 -16.64 16.17 7.69
N ILE A 246 -17.76 16.04 7.01
CA ILE A 246 -17.85 15.90 5.56
C ILE A 246 -18.74 16.95 4.92
N GLU A 247 -18.49 17.23 3.65
CA GLU A 247 -19.33 18.06 2.81
C GLU A 247 -19.57 17.36 1.48
N GLY A 248 -20.81 17.07 1.19
CA GLY A 248 -21.25 16.39 -0.02
C GLY A 248 -22.51 17.01 -0.62
N LYS A 249 -23.15 16.29 -1.53
CA LYS A 249 -24.38 16.76 -2.22
C LYS A 249 -25.53 17.11 -1.28
N LYS A 250 -25.56 16.57 -0.08
CA LYS A 250 -26.60 16.83 0.91
C LYS A 250 -26.24 17.95 1.90
N GLY A 251 -25.10 18.60 1.70
CA GLY A 251 -24.54 19.60 2.60
C GLY A 251 -23.49 19.04 3.55
N ALA A 252 -23.21 19.78 4.62
CA ALA A 252 -22.25 19.39 5.65
C ALA A 252 -22.94 18.50 6.71
N GLU A 253 -22.24 17.42 7.09
CA GLU A 253 -22.65 16.53 8.17
C GLU A 253 -21.43 15.96 8.89
N THR A 254 -21.63 15.41 10.08
CA THR A 254 -20.58 14.71 10.84
C THR A 254 -20.95 13.23 10.97
N LEU A 255 -20.05 12.35 10.54
CA LEU A 255 -20.16 10.92 10.73
C LEU A 255 -19.27 10.48 11.89
N SER A 256 -19.66 9.42 12.61
CA SER A 256 -18.85 8.87 13.70
C SER A 256 -18.54 7.40 13.45
N ALA A 257 -17.27 7.00 13.71
CA ALA A 257 -16.81 5.62 13.58
C ALA A 257 -15.76 5.26 14.65
N ASP A 258 -15.54 3.96 14.87
CA ASP A 258 -14.51 3.50 15.79
C ASP A 258 -13.12 3.71 15.22
N VAL A 259 -12.98 3.58 13.89
CA VAL A 259 -11.71 3.70 13.17
C VAL A 259 -11.92 4.44 11.85
N VAL A 260 -10.98 5.30 11.50
CA VAL A 260 -10.87 5.93 10.18
C VAL A 260 -9.61 5.42 9.48
N LEU A 261 -9.78 4.85 8.30
CA LEU A 261 -8.68 4.44 7.43
C LEU A 261 -8.39 5.54 6.39
N SER A 262 -7.18 6.12 6.47
CA SER A 262 -6.66 7.03 5.45
C SER A 262 -6.12 6.25 4.26
N ALA A 263 -6.78 6.38 3.10
CA ALA A 263 -6.40 5.77 1.82
C ALA A 263 -6.37 6.80 0.68
N VAL A 264 -5.97 8.04 0.98
CA VAL A 264 -6.01 9.23 0.10
C VAL A 264 -4.83 9.33 -0.88
N GLY A 265 -4.15 8.23 -1.09
CA GLY A 265 -3.02 8.12 -2.03
C GLY A 265 -1.69 7.87 -1.33
N ILE A 266 -0.64 7.92 -2.16
CA ILE A 266 0.74 7.64 -1.74
C ILE A 266 1.64 8.82 -2.07
N GLN A 267 2.77 8.90 -1.36
CA GLN A 267 3.83 9.90 -1.56
C GLN A 267 5.15 9.18 -1.78
N ALA A 268 5.91 9.60 -2.80
CA ALA A 268 7.22 9.00 -3.08
C ALA A 268 8.22 9.25 -1.94
N ASN A 269 9.10 8.28 -1.70
CA ASN A 269 10.16 8.37 -0.70
C ASN A 269 11.41 8.98 -1.34
N ILE A 270 11.41 10.29 -1.52
CA ILE A 270 12.48 11.04 -2.21
C ILE A 270 13.16 12.09 -1.33
N GLU A 271 12.66 12.30 -0.12
CA GLU A 271 13.24 13.29 0.79
C GLU A 271 14.54 12.77 1.44
N GLY A 272 15.52 13.62 1.56
CA GLY A 272 16.79 13.34 2.25
C GLY A 272 17.71 12.35 1.54
N ILE A 273 17.38 11.91 0.32
CA ILE A 273 18.21 10.97 -0.45
C ILE A 273 19.26 11.66 -1.34
N GLY A 274 19.41 12.99 -1.23
CA GLY A 274 20.46 13.75 -1.90
C GLY A 274 20.16 14.17 -3.34
N LEU A 275 18.88 14.28 -3.71
CA LEU A 275 18.48 14.68 -5.07
C LEU A 275 18.79 16.14 -5.38
N GLU A 276 18.40 17.03 -4.47
CA GLU A 276 18.52 18.49 -4.64
C GLU A 276 19.97 18.91 -4.75
N GLU A 277 20.84 18.35 -3.90
CA GLU A 277 22.27 18.65 -3.88
C GLU A 277 22.99 18.22 -5.17
N LEU A 278 22.42 17.28 -5.91
CA LEU A 278 22.94 16.80 -7.20
C LEU A 278 22.22 17.40 -8.41
N GLY A 279 21.32 18.36 -8.19
CA GLY A 279 20.59 19.04 -9.26
C GLY A 279 19.55 18.15 -9.94
N VAL A 280 19.08 17.08 -9.28
CA VAL A 280 18.00 16.23 -9.80
C VAL A 280 16.68 16.96 -9.62
N GLU A 281 16.00 17.22 -10.72
CA GLU A 281 14.72 17.94 -10.70
C GLU A 281 13.61 17.08 -10.08
N VAL A 282 12.88 17.71 -9.15
CA VAL A 282 11.70 17.12 -8.51
C VAL A 282 10.50 18.01 -8.81
N GLU A 283 9.49 17.45 -9.45
CA GLU A 283 8.24 18.15 -9.76
C GLU A 283 7.05 17.44 -9.11
N ARG A 284 6.23 18.19 -8.34
CA ARG A 284 5.02 17.69 -7.65
C ARG A 284 5.29 16.43 -6.81
N GLY A 285 6.45 16.36 -6.15
CA GLY A 285 6.84 15.22 -5.31
C GLY A 285 7.27 13.97 -6.09
N LYS A 286 7.66 14.11 -7.35
CA LYS A 286 8.19 13.04 -8.21
C LYS A 286 9.50 13.47 -8.84
N VAL A 287 10.43 12.54 -9.00
CA VAL A 287 11.65 12.77 -9.78
C VAL A 287 11.26 12.95 -11.25
N ARG A 288 11.72 14.04 -11.86
CA ARG A 288 11.51 14.28 -13.29
C ARG A 288 12.42 13.35 -14.10
N SER A 289 11.84 12.65 -15.05
CA SER A 289 12.57 11.82 -16.02
C SER A 289 12.75 12.58 -17.32
N GLU A 290 13.93 12.47 -17.95
CA GLU A 290 14.18 13.04 -19.28
C GLU A 290 13.42 12.31 -20.38
N GLU A 291 13.07 11.04 -20.15
CA GLU A 291 12.30 10.24 -21.10
C GLU A 291 10.80 10.40 -20.85
N HIS A 292 10.15 11.25 -21.62
CA HIS A 292 8.67 11.34 -21.68
C HIS A 292 8.02 10.00 -22.07
N THR A 293 8.78 9.04 -22.59
CA THR A 293 8.35 7.69 -22.93
C THR A 293 7.92 6.87 -21.72
N SER A 294 8.45 7.12 -20.53
CA SER A 294 8.02 6.41 -19.32
C SER A 294 6.58 6.74 -18.89
N GLU A 295 6.11 7.96 -19.15
CA GLU A 295 4.71 8.36 -18.92
C GLU A 295 3.77 7.77 -19.97
N LEU A 296 4.21 7.67 -21.22
CA LEU A 296 3.44 7.07 -22.30
C LEU A 296 3.32 5.55 -22.16
N GLN A 297 4.35 4.86 -21.66
CA GLN A 297 4.31 3.43 -21.38
C GLN A 297 3.37 3.08 -20.21
N SER A 298 3.20 3.98 -19.24
CA SER A 298 2.23 3.80 -18.14
C SER A 298 0.78 4.04 -18.55
N GLN A 299 0.54 4.63 -19.73
CA GLN A 299 -0.78 4.92 -20.27
C GLN A 299 -1.24 3.92 -21.36
N GLN A 300 -0.35 3.02 -21.81
CA GLN A 300 -0.78 1.99 -22.75
C GLN A 300 -1.53 0.89 -22.01
N PRO A 301 -2.77 0.56 -22.41
CA PRO A 301 -3.46 -0.59 -21.85
C PRO A 301 -2.68 -1.84 -22.19
N ILE A 302 -2.43 -2.67 -21.20
CA ILE A 302 -1.89 -4.01 -21.40
C ILE A 302 -2.97 -4.78 -22.16
N SER A 303 -2.73 -5.02 -23.46
CA SER A 303 -3.55 -5.88 -24.31
C SER A 303 -3.40 -7.34 -23.91
#